data_27d831cc5722a1827aff8956d428c203
#
_entry.id   27d831cc5722a1827aff8956d428c203
#
_cell.length_a   1.000
_cell.length_b   1.000
_cell.length_c   1.000
_cell.angle_alpha   90.00
_cell.angle_beta   90.00
_cell.angle_gamma   90.00
#
_symmetry.space_group_name_H-M   'P 1'
#
loop_
_entity.id
_entity.type
_entity.pdbx_description
1 polymer ?
#
loop_
_entity_poly.entity_id
_entity_poly.type
_entity_poly.pdbx_seq_one_letter_code
_entity_poly.pdbx_strand_id
1 'polypeptide(L)'
;MPFPSRTSTVPTQAPRNCSSRKVSQPQPRAPIRRACAFVLIENLPQLAEAYDLDFARSVTREIRQRLCARFLTSAKADLACLRDDCFLLWSNDFFAKDGCSASDRSASEQLESLLSALGSEPISARGITALARLHVNWIDVQAPDQMGDSEIELTLWTAQPFPDAHEKPTDGWRQNYRADMDVAVRLSEALQAGRLTFAWRPVVNAYASASMLYWEARPDALTYPGQQTSLTPEVFLPCLQRLGLTRAFDRLVVRQVIDALRHQPLMQLGVSLFAQSARIDHWWASVLSTLKSSPELASRLTVEISDSMAFSSLQVVRDFCARLRALGCRIAIKDFGAGRGNLAAAQACRPDIIKLEASFLRRARESEFGGECLRDMLTLCGHLAVYVVADGVEREDDLGVALDAGVQWVQGYHLRGTEEAPRLASTMSSIQRSLDVTKATYRAETR
;
A
#
# COMPACT_ATOMS: atom_id res chain seq x y z
N MET A 1 -29.26 20.25 37.87
CA MET A 1 -29.59 19.07 38.70
C MET A 1 -28.50 18.04 38.48
N PRO A 2 -27.73 17.68 39.50
CA PRO A 2 -26.63 16.73 39.36
C PRO A 2 -27.10 15.30 39.62
N PHE A 3 -26.56 14.35 38.85
CA PHE A 3 -26.78 12.91 39.05
C PHE A 3 -25.88 12.36 40.18
N PRO A 4 -26.35 11.40 40.95
CA PRO A 4 -25.61 10.88 42.12
C PRO A 4 -24.60 9.77 41.76
N SER A 5 -23.44 9.88 42.38
CA SER A 5 -22.37 8.90 42.43
C SER A 5 -22.80 7.62 43.18
N ARG A 6 -22.63 6.45 42.57
CA ARG A 6 -22.69 5.16 43.28
C ARG A 6 -21.27 4.66 43.54
N THR A 7 -20.86 4.70 44.79
CA THR A 7 -19.73 3.96 45.36
C THR A 7 -20.13 2.53 45.60
N SER A 8 -19.45 1.55 45.03
CA SER A 8 -19.54 0.15 45.40
C SER A 8 -18.22 -0.27 46.06
N THR A 9 -18.29 -0.58 47.34
CA THR A 9 -17.22 -1.14 48.17
C THR A 9 -17.10 -2.64 47.96
N VAL A 10 -15.88 -3.10 47.60
CA VAL A 10 -15.49 -4.53 47.58
C VAL A 10 -14.63 -4.81 48.80
N PRO A 11 -14.82 -5.93 49.52
CA PRO A 11 -14.14 -6.19 50.80
C PRO A 11 -12.71 -6.73 50.58
N THR A 12 -11.79 -6.12 51.34
CA THR A 12 -10.37 -6.46 51.44
C THR A 12 -10.17 -7.77 52.21
N GLN A 13 -9.53 -8.76 51.59
CA GLN A 13 -8.95 -9.90 52.34
C GLN A 13 -7.47 -9.64 52.60
N ALA A 14 -7.05 -9.78 53.84
CA ALA A 14 -5.68 -9.57 54.28
C ALA A 14 -4.74 -10.72 53.87
N PRO A 15 -3.49 -10.44 53.51
CA PRO A 15 -2.52 -11.50 53.21
C PRO A 15 -1.81 -12.03 54.44
N ARG A 16 -1.56 -13.35 54.43
CA ARG A 16 -0.82 -14.11 55.45
C ARG A 16 0.66 -13.72 55.43
N ASN A 17 1.20 -13.50 56.63
CA ASN A 17 2.63 -13.30 56.89
C ASN A 17 3.50 -14.44 56.35
N CYS A 18 4.53 -14.09 55.60
CA CYS A 18 5.68 -14.96 55.36
C CYS A 18 6.98 -14.19 55.62
N SER A 19 7.85 -14.82 56.34
CA SER A 19 9.06 -14.39 56.98
C SER A 19 10.10 -13.63 56.13
N SER A 20 10.71 -12.65 56.78
CA SER A 20 11.84 -11.82 56.36
C SER A 20 13.07 -12.62 55.94
N ARG A 21 13.38 -12.64 54.63
CA ARG A 21 14.74 -12.78 54.13
C ARG A 21 15.22 -11.39 53.65
N LYS A 22 16.36 -10.94 54.20
CA LYS A 22 17.06 -9.74 53.69
C LYS A 22 17.42 -9.97 52.23
N VAL A 23 16.68 -9.35 51.32
CA VAL A 23 17.02 -9.28 49.91
C VAL A 23 17.85 -8.00 49.73
N SER A 24 19.09 -8.15 49.32
CA SER A 24 19.93 -7.03 48.80
C SER A 24 19.13 -6.28 47.72
N GLN A 25 19.00 -4.98 47.91
CA GLN A 25 18.35 -4.10 46.91
C GLN A 25 19.05 -4.25 45.57
N PRO A 26 18.34 -4.63 44.50
CA PRO A 26 18.90 -4.57 43.16
C PRO A 26 19.05 -3.09 42.76
N GLN A 27 20.21 -2.73 42.31
CA GLN A 27 20.41 -1.42 41.65
C GLN A 27 19.39 -1.25 40.54
N PRO A 28 18.79 -0.05 40.32
CA PRO A 28 17.83 0.18 39.24
C PRO A 28 18.56 -0.06 37.92
N ARG A 29 18.24 -1.20 37.30
CA ARG A 29 18.65 -1.44 35.91
C ARG A 29 17.96 -0.39 35.05
N ALA A 30 18.72 0.26 34.17
CA ALA A 30 18.17 1.17 33.18
C ALA A 30 16.99 0.49 32.46
N PRO A 31 15.87 1.19 32.25
CA PRO A 31 14.70 0.60 31.63
C PRO A 31 15.07 0.06 30.25
N ILE A 32 14.88 -1.24 30.05
CA ILE A 32 15.16 -1.90 28.78
C ILE A 32 14.06 -1.46 27.82
N ARG A 33 14.39 -0.57 26.87
CA ARG A 33 13.52 -0.25 25.75
C ARG A 33 13.42 -1.48 24.84
N ARG A 34 12.18 -1.86 24.49
CA ARG A 34 11.91 -2.94 23.55
C ARG A 34 11.22 -2.37 22.33
N ALA A 35 11.71 -2.69 21.16
CA ALA A 35 10.98 -2.40 19.95
C ALA A 35 9.84 -3.40 19.78
N CYS A 36 8.67 -2.89 19.53
CA CYS A 36 7.43 -3.62 19.42
C CYS A 36 6.77 -3.33 18.08
N ALA A 37 6.14 -4.34 17.49
CA ALA A 37 5.26 -4.15 16.35
C ALA A 37 3.86 -3.78 16.82
N PHE A 38 3.42 -2.59 16.46
CA PHE A 38 2.08 -2.09 16.72
C PHE A 38 1.17 -2.43 15.54
N VAL A 39 0.08 -3.16 15.76
CA VAL A 39 -0.87 -3.59 14.72
C VAL A 39 -2.25 -3.02 15.01
N LEU A 40 -2.79 -2.23 14.08
CA LEU A 40 -4.10 -1.61 14.17
C LEU A 40 -5.02 -2.14 13.06
N ILE A 41 -6.26 -2.51 13.39
CA ILE A 41 -7.34 -2.80 12.43
C ILE A 41 -8.04 -1.49 12.10
N GLU A 42 -7.59 -0.79 11.05
CA GLU A 42 -8.03 0.56 10.74
C GLU A 42 -9.51 0.65 10.35
N ASN A 43 -10.07 -0.38 9.74
CA ASN A 43 -11.45 -0.39 9.26
C ASN A 43 -12.42 -1.13 10.19
N LEU A 44 -12.04 -1.43 11.42
CA LEU A 44 -12.93 -2.12 12.36
C LEU A 44 -14.24 -1.34 12.63
N PRO A 45 -14.22 0.00 12.82
CA PRO A 45 -15.44 0.78 12.97
C PRO A 45 -16.36 0.70 11.75
N GLN A 46 -15.80 0.75 10.53
CA GLN A 46 -16.57 0.65 9.29
C GLN A 46 -17.18 -0.75 9.12
N LEU A 47 -16.47 -1.81 9.51
CA LEU A 47 -16.99 -3.17 9.49
C LEU A 47 -18.15 -3.33 10.50
N ALA A 48 -18.04 -2.75 11.70
CA ALA A 48 -19.11 -2.75 12.68
C ALA A 48 -20.35 -2.00 12.18
N GLU A 49 -20.16 -0.84 11.53
CA GLU A 49 -21.25 -0.02 11.00
C GLU A 49 -21.89 -0.65 9.75
N ALA A 50 -21.07 -1.21 8.85
CA ALA A 50 -21.56 -1.80 7.61
C ALA A 50 -22.26 -3.15 7.82
N TYR A 51 -21.79 -3.97 8.74
CA TYR A 51 -22.32 -5.31 9.01
C TYR A 51 -23.00 -5.37 10.38
N ASP A 52 -22.26 -5.65 11.43
CA ASP A 52 -22.68 -5.56 12.83
C ASP A 52 -21.47 -5.66 13.78
N LEU A 53 -21.71 -5.36 15.07
CA LEU A 53 -20.67 -5.43 16.13
C LEU A 53 -20.14 -6.86 16.36
N ASP A 54 -20.98 -7.88 16.17
CA ASP A 54 -20.57 -9.27 16.40
C ASP A 54 -19.66 -9.77 15.28
N PHE A 55 -19.89 -9.31 14.04
CA PHE A 55 -18.96 -9.55 12.93
C PHE A 55 -17.62 -8.85 13.20
N ALA A 56 -17.64 -7.57 13.61
CA ALA A 56 -16.42 -6.84 13.95
C ALA A 56 -15.61 -7.54 15.06
N ARG A 57 -16.26 -8.01 16.12
CA ARG A 57 -15.62 -8.83 17.17
C ARG A 57 -15.03 -10.14 16.63
N SER A 58 -15.69 -10.74 15.64
CA SER A 58 -15.18 -11.95 15.00
C SER A 58 -13.92 -11.65 14.18
N VAL A 59 -13.87 -10.49 13.51
CA VAL A 59 -12.67 -10.00 12.79
C VAL A 59 -11.52 -9.79 13.77
N THR A 60 -11.73 -9.10 14.90
CA THR A 60 -10.72 -8.93 15.95
C THR A 60 -10.17 -10.28 16.45
N ARG A 61 -11.05 -11.23 16.73
CA ARG A 61 -10.67 -12.57 17.19
C ARG A 61 -9.83 -13.31 16.15
N GLU A 62 -10.23 -13.27 14.89
CA GLU A 62 -9.52 -13.93 13.80
C GLU A 62 -8.13 -13.30 13.57
N ILE A 63 -8.02 -11.97 13.55
CA ILE A 63 -6.73 -11.28 13.43
C ILE A 63 -5.82 -11.65 14.60
N ARG A 64 -6.34 -11.64 15.84
CA ARG A 64 -5.58 -12.08 17.02
C ARG A 64 -5.09 -13.51 16.85
N GLN A 65 -5.95 -14.44 16.40
CA GLN A 65 -5.59 -15.84 16.20
C GLN A 65 -4.49 -15.99 15.13
N ARG A 66 -4.59 -15.27 14.02
CA ARG A 66 -3.57 -15.25 12.97
C ARG A 66 -2.25 -14.67 13.46
N LEU A 67 -2.29 -13.60 14.26
CA LEU A 67 -1.10 -13.03 14.91
C LEU A 67 -0.46 -14.05 15.86
N CYS A 68 -1.23 -14.68 16.73
CA CYS A 68 -0.73 -15.72 17.63
C CYS A 68 -0.09 -16.88 16.84
N ALA A 69 -0.76 -17.41 15.85
CA ALA A 69 -0.30 -18.55 15.07
C ALA A 69 1.02 -18.28 14.30
N ARG A 70 1.27 -17.03 13.95
CA ARG A 70 2.46 -16.65 13.16
C ARG A 70 3.62 -16.10 13.98
N PHE A 71 3.33 -15.47 15.12
CA PHE A 71 4.35 -14.83 15.96
C PHE A 71 4.70 -15.60 17.22
N LEU A 72 3.73 -16.26 17.86
CA LEU A 72 3.97 -16.97 19.12
C LEU A 72 4.55 -18.38 18.92
N THR A 73 5.12 -18.66 17.77
CA THR A 73 5.85 -19.91 17.48
C THR A 73 7.18 -20.00 18.24
N SER A 74 7.75 -18.85 18.66
CA SER A 74 8.93 -18.76 19.51
C SER A 74 8.52 -18.56 20.97
N ALA A 75 9.16 -19.31 21.88
CA ALA A 75 8.94 -19.21 23.34
C ALA A 75 9.29 -17.82 23.94
N LYS A 76 9.72 -16.86 23.12
CA LYS A 76 10.17 -15.53 23.52
C LYS A 76 9.33 -14.40 22.91
N ALA A 77 8.27 -14.73 22.20
CA ALA A 77 7.38 -13.75 21.58
C ALA A 77 6.10 -13.61 22.41
N ASP A 78 5.65 -12.38 22.61
CA ASP A 78 4.45 -12.05 23.37
C ASP A 78 3.53 -11.13 22.57
N LEU A 79 2.23 -11.19 22.88
CA LEU A 79 1.17 -10.38 22.27
C LEU A 79 0.31 -9.76 23.39
N ALA A 80 0.21 -8.44 23.40
CA ALA A 80 -0.80 -7.73 24.19
C ALA A 80 -1.93 -7.22 23.29
N CYS A 81 -3.16 -7.33 23.77
CA CYS A 81 -4.32 -6.68 23.18
C CYS A 81 -4.54 -5.38 23.94
N LEU A 82 -4.28 -4.25 23.30
CA LEU A 82 -4.43 -2.94 23.92
C LEU A 82 -5.89 -2.48 23.87
N ARG A 83 -6.57 -2.74 22.74
CA ARG A 83 -7.99 -2.50 22.49
C ARG A 83 -8.52 -3.54 21.49
N ASP A 84 -9.82 -3.56 21.24
CA ASP A 84 -10.47 -4.47 20.28
C ASP A 84 -9.89 -4.38 18.86
N ASP A 85 -9.37 -3.21 18.47
CA ASP A 85 -8.79 -2.93 17.16
C ASP A 85 -7.25 -2.89 17.15
N CYS A 86 -6.59 -3.07 18.32
CA CYS A 86 -5.18 -2.76 18.48
C CYS A 86 -4.40 -3.82 19.27
N PHE A 87 -3.27 -4.24 18.69
CA PHE A 87 -2.38 -5.23 19.26
C PHE A 87 -0.94 -4.73 19.32
N LEU A 88 -0.21 -5.15 20.32
CA LEU A 88 1.21 -4.95 20.48
C LEU A 88 1.92 -6.29 20.51
N LEU A 89 2.92 -6.45 19.64
CA LEU A 89 3.73 -7.66 19.51
C LEU A 89 5.17 -7.33 19.83
N TRP A 90 5.82 -8.14 20.65
CA TRP A 90 7.26 -8.03 20.90
C TRP A 90 7.90 -9.40 21.01
N SER A 91 9.19 -9.46 20.68
CA SER A 91 10.02 -10.65 20.85
C SER A 91 11.45 -10.23 21.16
N ASN A 92 12.12 -11.03 22.00
CA ASN A 92 13.54 -10.83 22.27
C ASN A 92 14.43 -11.18 21.06
N ASP A 93 13.89 -11.91 20.09
CA ASP A 93 14.62 -12.35 18.89
C ASP A 93 14.48 -11.37 17.71
N PHE A 94 13.53 -10.42 17.76
CA PHE A 94 13.37 -9.39 16.70
C PHE A 94 14.54 -8.41 16.66
N PHE A 95 15.27 -8.25 17.76
CA PHE A 95 16.37 -7.32 17.88
C PHE A 95 17.57 -8.01 18.52
N ALA A 96 18.43 -8.61 17.70
CA ALA A 96 19.76 -8.98 18.14
C ALA A 96 20.50 -7.70 18.55
N LYS A 97 21.04 -7.71 19.77
CA LYS A 97 21.84 -6.64 20.37
C LYS A 97 22.92 -6.17 19.39
N ASP A 98 23.13 -4.86 19.41
CA ASP A 98 24.24 -4.12 18.85
C ASP A 98 24.09 -3.59 17.40
N GLY A 99 23.75 -2.30 17.36
CA GLY A 99 24.20 -1.33 16.35
C GLY A 99 23.97 -1.64 14.87
N CYS A 100 22.91 -1.07 14.31
CA CYS A 100 22.76 -0.73 12.88
C CYS A 100 23.38 -1.68 11.86
N SER A 101 22.63 -2.59 11.24
CA SER A 101 22.69 -2.78 9.78
C SER A 101 21.98 -4.01 9.18
N ALA A 102 22.09 -5.18 9.75
CA ALA A 102 21.50 -6.39 9.14
C ALA A 102 20.16 -6.79 9.78
N SER A 103 19.97 -6.48 11.07
CA SER A 103 18.77 -6.80 11.85
C SER A 103 17.55 -5.97 11.44
N ASP A 104 17.74 -4.71 11.03
CA ASP A 104 16.65 -3.84 10.60
C ASP A 104 15.98 -4.33 9.30
N ARG A 105 16.75 -4.96 8.40
CA ARG A 105 16.22 -5.55 7.17
C ARG A 105 15.36 -6.76 7.46
N SER A 106 15.84 -7.67 8.33
CA SER A 106 15.10 -8.88 8.68
C SER A 106 13.78 -8.56 9.39
N ALA A 107 13.79 -7.59 10.30
CA ALA A 107 12.57 -7.15 10.99
C ALA A 107 11.58 -6.48 10.05
N SER A 108 12.07 -5.64 9.13
CA SER A 108 11.24 -4.98 8.11
C SER A 108 10.62 -5.98 7.12
N GLU A 109 11.40 -6.97 6.69
CA GLU A 109 10.93 -8.05 5.80
C GLU A 109 9.91 -8.96 6.49
N GLN A 110 10.12 -9.27 7.77
CA GLN A 110 9.17 -10.04 8.58
C GLN A 110 7.85 -9.28 8.77
N LEU A 111 7.92 -7.98 9.06
CA LEU A 111 6.75 -7.13 9.17
C LEU A 111 5.98 -7.04 7.85
N GLU A 112 6.70 -6.92 6.74
CA GLU A 112 6.11 -6.90 5.41
C GLU A 112 5.41 -8.22 5.08
N SER A 113 6.06 -9.34 5.38
CA SER A 113 5.48 -10.68 5.21
C SER A 113 4.21 -10.83 6.04
N LEU A 114 4.23 -10.32 7.29
CA LEU A 114 3.08 -10.32 8.17
C LEU A 114 1.93 -9.51 7.60
N LEU A 115 2.17 -8.27 7.19
CA LEU A 115 1.15 -7.39 6.60
C LEU A 115 0.51 -8.02 5.38
N SER A 116 1.35 -8.55 4.49
CA SER A 116 0.89 -9.21 3.26
C SER A 116 0.02 -10.42 3.58
N ALA A 117 0.42 -11.21 4.55
CA ALA A 117 -0.29 -12.43 4.89
C ALA A 117 -1.59 -12.19 5.68
N LEU A 118 -1.59 -11.23 6.61
CA LEU A 118 -2.77 -10.95 7.44
C LEU A 118 -3.84 -10.13 6.74
N GLY A 119 -3.43 -9.10 5.98
CA GLY A 119 -4.36 -8.18 5.31
C GLY A 119 -4.91 -8.71 3.99
N SER A 120 -4.24 -9.69 3.37
CA SER A 120 -4.66 -10.26 2.08
C SER A 120 -5.62 -11.44 2.20
N GLU A 121 -5.72 -12.08 3.36
CA GLU A 121 -6.61 -13.22 3.57
C GLU A 121 -7.99 -12.74 4.04
N PRO A 122 -9.09 -12.99 3.28
CA PRO A 122 -10.43 -12.68 3.73
C PRO A 122 -10.77 -13.33 5.06
N ILE A 123 -11.59 -12.67 5.83
CA ILE A 123 -12.11 -13.16 7.11
C ILE A 123 -13.57 -13.50 6.90
N SER A 124 -13.93 -14.78 7.09
CA SER A 124 -15.29 -15.28 6.97
C SER A 124 -15.85 -15.62 8.34
N ALA A 125 -16.94 -14.99 8.72
CA ALA A 125 -17.66 -15.26 9.95
C ALA A 125 -19.16 -15.01 9.76
N ARG A 126 -20.01 -15.88 10.31
CA ARG A 126 -21.47 -15.70 10.29
C ARG A 126 -22.08 -15.50 8.90
N GLY A 127 -21.49 -16.10 7.87
CA GLY A 127 -21.94 -15.94 6.48
C GLY A 127 -21.52 -14.63 5.82
N ILE A 128 -20.71 -13.80 6.49
CA ILE A 128 -20.14 -12.56 5.98
C ILE A 128 -18.65 -12.79 5.72
N THR A 129 -18.15 -12.27 4.60
CA THR A 129 -16.73 -12.28 4.27
C THR A 129 -16.24 -10.86 4.01
N ALA A 130 -15.12 -10.47 4.64
CA ALA A 130 -14.54 -9.13 4.47
C ALA A 130 -13.02 -9.14 4.61
N LEU A 131 -12.38 -8.05 4.18
CA LEU A 131 -10.95 -7.80 4.38
C LEU A 131 -10.74 -6.84 5.55
N ALA A 132 -9.77 -7.16 6.41
CA ALA A 132 -9.30 -6.25 7.44
C ALA A 132 -8.19 -5.36 6.87
N ARG A 133 -8.33 -4.04 7.05
CA ARG A 133 -7.27 -3.08 6.72
C ARG A 133 -6.33 -2.96 7.91
N LEU A 134 -5.11 -3.47 7.75
CA LEU A 134 -4.12 -3.48 8.81
C LEU A 134 -3.09 -2.38 8.62
N HIS A 135 -2.86 -1.63 9.70
CA HIS A 135 -1.72 -0.74 9.84
C HIS A 135 -0.73 -1.34 10.82
N VAL A 136 0.54 -1.41 10.43
CA VAL A 136 1.60 -1.90 11.32
C VAL A 136 2.74 -0.91 11.33
N ASN A 137 3.22 -0.61 12.51
CA ASN A 137 4.36 0.27 12.73
C ASN A 137 5.25 -0.29 13.86
N TRP A 138 6.54 0.11 13.85
CA TRP A 138 7.46 -0.20 14.94
C TRP A 138 7.50 0.94 15.93
N ILE A 139 7.41 0.63 17.21
CA ILE A 139 7.49 1.59 18.31
C ILE A 139 8.42 1.07 19.39
N ASP A 140 9.12 1.99 20.05
CA ASP A 140 9.95 1.69 21.21
C ASP A 140 9.15 1.87 22.50
N VAL A 141 8.94 0.79 23.25
CA VAL A 141 8.17 0.78 24.49
C VAL A 141 9.06 0.36 25.65
N GLN A 142 8.93 1.03 26.80
CA GLN A 142 9.76 0.75 27.97
C GLN A 142 9.31 -0.49 28.74
N ALA A 143 8.05 -0.83 28.76
CA ALA A 143 7.50 -2.01 29.40
C ALA A 143 6.16 -2.37 28.73
N PRO A 144 6.16 -3.14 27.63
CA PRO A 144 4.94 -3.41 26.85
C PRO A 144 3.80 -4.03 27.68
N ASP A 145 4.16 -4.82 28.68
CA ASP A 145 3.27 -5.50 29.62
C ASP A 145 2.68 -4.61 30.73
N GLN A 146 3.18 -3.36 30.85
CA GLN A 146 2.80 -2.42 31.93
C GLN A 146 2.35 -1.06 31.38
N MET A 147 2.04 -0.94 30.08
CA MET A 147 1.59 0.32 29.49
C MET A 147 0.26 0.75 30.13
N GLY A 148 0.24 1.99 30.64
CA GLY A 148 -0.97 2.63 31.13
C GLY A 148 -1.84 3.19 30.00
N ASP A 149 -3.13 3.42 30.27
CA ASP A 149 -4.09 3.93 29.26
C ASP A 149 -3.61 5.19 28.54
N SER A 150 -3.03 6.15 29.25
CA SER A 150 -2.49 7.39 28.66
C SER A 150 -1.31 7.15 27.71
N GLU A 151 -0.48 6.15 28.00
CA GLU A 151 0.67 5.77 27.17
C GLU A 151 0.21 5.03 25.91
N ILE A 152 -0.82 4.21 26.05
CA ILE A 152 -1.53 3.56 24.94
C ILE A 152 -2.17 4.61 24.04
N GLU A 153 -2.89 5.60 24.59
CA GLU A 153 -3.51 6.66 23.82
C GLU A 153 -2.48 7.53 23.05
N LEU A 154 -1.39 7.89 23.70
CA LEU A 154 -0.30 8.64 23.04
C LEU A 154 0.34 7.82 21.91
N THR A 155 0.55 6.53 22.15
CA THR A 155 1.09 5.61 21.14
C THR A 155 0.14 5.46 19.98
N LEU A 156 -1.16 5.30 20.24
CA LEU A 156 -2.22 5.26 19.23
C LEU A 156 -2.24 6.56 18.42
N TRP A 157 -2.16 7.70 19.07
CA TRP A 157 -2.18 9.00 18.39
C TRP A 157 -0.96 9.22 17.50
N THR A 158 0.22 8.81 17.93
CA THR A 158 1.47 8.92 17.16
C THR A 158 1.59 7.88 16.05
N ALA A 159 0.98 6.70 16.23
CA ALA A 159 1.01 5.60 15.27
C ALA A 159 -0.13 5.66 14.23
N GLN A 160 -1.19 6.44 14.49
CA GLN A 160 -2.30 6.55 13.56
C GLN A 160 -1.84 7.12 12.22
N PRO A 161 -2.18 6.47 11.10
CA PRO A 161 -2.15 7.13 9.81
C PRO A 161 -3.11 8.33 9.87
N PHE A 162 -2.81 9.40 9.11
CA PHE A 162 -3.72 10.54 9.02
C PHE A 162 -5.14 10.02 8.76
N PRO A 163 -6.15 10.49 9.52
CA PRO A 163 -7.51 10.03 9.36
C PRO A 163 -7.95 10.34 7.92
N ASP A 164 -8.24 9.29 7.17
CA ASP A 164 -9.02 9.46 5.96
C ASP A 164 -10.34 10.12 6.37
N ALA A 165 -10.73 11.20 5.69
CA ALA A 165 -11.98 11.88 5.97
C ALA A 165 -13.13 10.88 5.76
N HIS A 166 -13.64 10.33 6.85
CA HIS A 166 -14.74 9.38 6.78
C HIS A 166 -16.03 10.18 6.53
N GLU A 167 -16.65 9.95 5.38
CA GLU A 167 -18.02 10.38 5.16
C GLU A 167 -18.92 9.74 6.22
N LYS A 168 -19.85 10.54 6.77
CA LYS A 168 -20.82 10.02 7.75
C LYS A 168 -21.65 8.91 7.09
N PRO A 169 -21.88 7.79 7.77
CA PRO A 169 -22.68 6.71 7.22
C PRO A 169 -24.08 7.17 6.85
N THR A 170 -24.43 7.05 5.59
CA THR A 170 -25.81 7.19 5.08
C THR A 170 -26.36 5.79 4.78
N ASP A 171 -27.65 5.62 4.58
CA ASP A 171 -28.20 4.30 4.21
C ASP A 171 -27.58 3.75 2.92
N GLY A 172 -27.31 4.60 1.95
CA GLY A 172 -26.58 4.24 0.75
C GLY A 172 -25.12 3.85 0.99
N TRP A 173 -24.47 4.42 2.01
CA TRP A 173 -23.08 4.12 2.34
C TRP A 173 -22.88 2.65 2.72
N ARG A 174 -23.74 2.10 3.57
CA ARG A 174 -23.64 0.68 4.00
C ARG A 174 -23.73 -0.28 2.83
N GLN A 175 -24.67 -0.02 1.93
CA GLN A 175 -24.85 -0.86 0.74
C GLN A 175 -23.64 -0.76 -0.18
N ASN A 176 -23.13 0.46 -0.43
CA ASN A 176 -21.95 0.68 -1.26
C ASN A 176 -20.71 0.06 -0.63
N TYR A 177 -20.50 0.22 0.69
CA TYR A 177 -19.37 -0.38 1.39
C TYR A 177 -19.35 -1.91 1.28
N ARG A 178 -20.52 -2.57 1.43
CA ARG A 178 -20.64 -4.02 1.25
C ARG A 178 -20.35 -4.44 -0.18
N ALA A 179 -20.91 -3.75 -1.17
CA ALA A 179 -20.66 -4.03 -2.58
C ALA A 179 -19.17 -3.88 -2.94
N ASP A 180 -18.51 -2.81 -2.47
CA ASP A 180 -17.08 -2.60 -2.65
C ASP A 180 -16.26 -3.70 -1.96
N MET A 181 -16.67 -4.12 -0.77
CA MET A 181 -16.00 -5.19 -0.02
C MET A 181 -16.10 -6.53 -0.73
N ASP A 182 -17.26 -6.86 -1.32
CA ASP A 182 -17.42 -8.08 -2.13
C ASP A 182 -16.47 -8.08 -3.34
N VAL A 183 -16.31 -6.94 -4.00
CA VAL A 183 -15.32 -6.76 -5.09
C VAL A 183 -13.89 -6.97 -4.56
N ALA A 184 -13.55 -6.36 -3.42
CA ALA A 184 -12.22 -6.45 -2.83
C ALA A 184 -11.88 -7.88 -2.37
N VAL A 185 -12.85 -8.61 -1.80
CA VAL A 185 -12.70 -10.04 -1.43
C VAL A 185 -12.42 -10.88 -2.65
N ARG A 186 -13.23 -10.75 -3.73
CA ARG A 186 -13.02 -11.47 -4.99
C ARG A 186 -11.65 -11.17 -5.59
N LEU A 187 -11.22 -9.90 -5.57
CA LEU A 187 -9.89 -9.52 -6.01
C LEU A 187 -8.80 -10.20 -5.16
N SER A 188 -8.95 -10.19 -3.83
CA SER A 188 -7.99 -10.84 -2.92
C SER A 188 -7.85 -12.34 -3.19
N GLU A 189 -8.96 -13.05 -3.39
CA GLU A 189 -8.96 -14.47 -3.76
C GLU A 189 -8.25 -14.71 -5.11
N ALA A 190 -8.45 -13.81 -6.08
CA ALA A 190 -7.77 -13.89 -7.37
C ALA A 190 -6.27 -13.65 -7.25
N LEU A 191 -5.86 -12.71 -6.40
CA LEU A 191 -4.45 -12.43 -6.10
C LEU A 191 -3.77 -13.62 -5.42
N GLN A 192 -4.42 -14.22 -4.43
CA GLN A 192 -3.92 -15.42 -3.74
C GLN A 192 -3.80 -16.63 -4.69
N ALA A 193 -4.71 -16.74 -5.66
CA ALA A 193 -4.66 -17.76 -6.70
C ALA A 193 -3.68 -17.40 -7.84
N GLY A 194 -2.94 -16.27 -7.74
CA GLY A 194 -1.97 -15.82 -8.74
C GLY A 194 -2.58 -15.47 -10.09
N ARG A 195 -3.84 -15.08 -10.13
CA ARG A 195 -4.56 -14.80 -11.38
C ARG A 195 -4.41 -13.36 -11.89
N LEU A 196 -3.75 -12.48 -11.13
CA LEU A 196 -3.50 -11.13 -11.61
C LEU A 196 -2.41 -11.16 -12.68
N THR A 197 -2.75 -10.66 -13.85
CA THR A 197 -1.83 -10.40 -14.96
C THR A 197 -1.69 -8.91 -15.21
N PHE A 198 -0.66 -8.53 -15.94
CA PHE A 198 -0.41 -7.14 -16.31
C PHE A 198 -0.38 -7.00 -17.82
N ALA A 199 -1.12 -6.01 -18.31
CA ALA A 199 -0.94 -5.47 -19.64
C ALA A 199 0.17 -4.42 -19.59
N TRP A 200 1.11 -4.51 -20.51
CA TRP A 200 2.19 -3.54 -20.64
C TRP A 200 1.79 -2.52 -21.70
N ARG A 201 1.79 -1.25 -21.32
CA ARG A 201 1.45 -0.15 -22.21
C ARG A 201 2.70 0.69 -22.52
N PRO A 202 3.13 0.79 -23.78
CA PRO A 202 4.30 1.57 -24.14
C PRO A 202 4.00 3.07 -24.06
N VAL A 203 4.98 3.85 -23.63
CA VAL A 203 5.05 5.30 -23.84
C VAL A 203 6.08 5.51 -24.94
N VAL A 204 5.61 5.94 -26.11
CA VAL A 204 6.44 6.03 -27.33
C VAL A 204 6.56 7.47 -27.82
N ASN A 205 7.60 7.73 -28.63
CA ASN A 205 7.75 9.00 -29.32
C ASN A 205 6.75 9.06 -30.48
N ALA A 206 5.96 10.15 -30.57
CA ALA A 206 4.93 10.33 -31.58
C ALA A 206 5.49 10.42 -33.02
N TYR A 207 6.74 10.90 -33.15
CA TYR A 207 7.42 11.08 -34.47
C TYR A 207 8.30 9.89 -34.84
N ALA A 208 8.62 9.00 -33.86
CA ALA A 208 9.49 7.87 -34.06
C ALA A 208 9.06 6.72 -33.13
N SER A 209 8.05 5.96 -33.56
CA SER A 209 7.41 4.91 -32.74
C SER A 209 8.38 3.84 -32.21
N ALA A 210 9.53 3.65 -32.86
CA ALA A 210 10.60 2.78 -32.36
C ALA A 210 11.34 3.39 -31.14
N SER A 211 11.17 4.68 -30.84
CA SER A 211 11.75 5.32 -29.67
C SER A 211 10.79 5.23 -28.50
N MET A 212 11.16 4.47 -27.46
CA MET A 212 10.34 4.19 -26.31
C MET A 212 10.92 4.83 -25.05
N LEU A 213 10.05 5.42 -24.24
CA LEU A 213 10.42 5.99 -22.94
C LEU A 213 10.42 4.93 -21.83
N TYR A 214 9.36 4.14 -21.72
CA TYR A 214 9.19 3.00 -20.82
C TYR A 214 7.89 2.25 -21.12
N TRP A 215 7.72 1.07 -20.48
CA TRP A 215 6.48 0.32 -20.45
C TRP A 215 5.77 0.51 -19.10
N GLU A 216 4.54 1.00 -19.10
CA GLU A 216 3.69 1.08 -17.92
C GLU A 216 3.06 -0.29 -17.63
N ALA A 217 3.21 -0.77 -16.39
CA ALA A 217 2.49 -1.94 -15.90
C ALA A 217 1.05 -1.53 -15.53
N ARG A 218 0.07 -2.09 -16.23
CA ARG A 218 -1.34 -1.92 -15.88
C ARG A 218 -1.95 -3.27 -15.49
N PRO A 219 -2.68 -3.35 -14.36
CA PRO A 219 -3.39 -4.57 -14.03
C PRO A 219 -4.40 -4.89 -15.15
N ASP A 220 -4.51 -6.17 -15.48
CA ASP A 220 -5.44 -6.66 -16.50
C ASP A 220 -6.76 -7.09 -15.87
N ALA A 221 -7.77 -7.35 -16.70
CA ALA A 221 -9.06 -7.86 -16.26
C ALA A 221 -8.91 -9.29 -15.71
N LEU A 222 -9.55 -9.54 -14.55
CA LEU A 222 -9.54 -10.84 -13.91
C LEU A 222 -10.74 -11.67 -14.39
N THR A 223 -10.45 -12.83 -14.96
CA THR A 223 -11.47 -13.81 -15.34
C THR A 223 -11.63 -14.88 -14.28
N TYR A 224 -12.86 -15.28 -13.98
CA TYR A 224 -13.14 -16.35 -13.03
C TYR A 224 -13.65 -17.57 -13.78
N PRO A 225 -13.16 -18.78 -13.47
CA PRO A 225 -13.66 -20.00 -14.07
C PRO A 225 -15.16 -20.13 -13.86
N GLY A 226 -15.91 -20.33 -14.96
CA GLY A 226 -17.36 -20.48 -14.93
C GLY A 226 -18.18 -19.20 -14.76
N GLN A 227 -17.56 -18.02 -14.74
CA GLN A 227 -18.25 -16.73 -14.74
C GLN A 227 -18.10 -16.03 -16.09
N GLN A 228 -19.20 -15.44 -16.60
CA GLN A 228 -19.18 -14.66 -17.84
C GLN A 228 -18.68 -13.24 -17.65
N THR A 229 -18.64 -12.73 -16.41
CA THR A 229 -18.22 -11.37 -16.09
C THR A 229 -16.79 -11.35 -15.57
N SER A 230 -15.94 -10.60 -16.25
CA SER A 230 -14.58 -10.28 -15.78
C SER A 230 -14.62 -9.12 -14.78
N LEU A 231 -13.73 -9.15 -13.78
CA LEU A 231 -13.50 -8.04 -12.87
C LEU A 231 -12.43 -7.13 -13.47
N THR A 232 -12.84 -6.00 -14.04
CA THR A 232 -11.91 -5.08 -14.70
C THR A 232 -11.30 -4.06 -13.74
N PRO A 233 -10.12 -3.48 -14.07
CA PRO A 233 -9.48 -2.43 -13.26
C PRO A 233 -10.39 -1.22 -13.00
N GLU A 234 -11.23 -0.84 -13.97
CA GLU A 234 -12.18 0.26 -13.86
C GLU A 234 -13.25 0.02 -12.78
N VAL A 235 -13.50 -1.26 -12.45
CA VAL A 235 -14.42 -1.66 -11.38
C VAL A 235 -13.68 -1.78 -10.05
N PHE A 236 -12.58 -2.54 -9.97
CA PHE A 236 -11.98 -2.84 -8.68
C PHE A 236 -11.09 -1.72 -8.12
N LEU A 237 -10.40 -0.92 -8.95
CA LEU A 237 -9.53 0.15 -8.43
C LEU A 237 -10.31 1.22 -7.65
N PRO A 238 -11.47 1.73 -8.13
CA PRO A 238 -12.29 2.65 -7.34
C PRO A 238 -12.81 2.03 -6.02
N CYS A 239 -13.15 0.72 -6.02
CA CYS A 239 -13.55 0.02 -4.81
C CYS A 239 -12.42 -0.02 -3.77
N LEU A 240 -11.19 -0.40 -4.19
CA LEU A 240 -10.02 -0.38 -3.31
C LEU A 240 -9.77 1.02 -2.74
N GLN A 241 -9.98 2.05 -3.55
CA GLN A 241 -9.79 3.44 -3.16
C GLN A 241 -10.78 3.87 -2.07
N ARG A 242 -12.07 3.57 -2.24
CA ARG A 242 -13.11 3.86 -1.23
C ARG A 242 -12.92 3.07 0.06
N LEU A 243 -12.41 1.85 -0.03
CA LEU A 243 -12.10 0.99 1.12
C LEU A 243 -10.76 1.31 1.79
N GLY A 244 -9.90 2.17 1.19
CA GLY A 244 -8.55 2.44 1.68
C GLY A 244 -7.58 1.26 1.54
N LEU A 245 -7.84 0.33 0.61
CA LEU A 245 -7.04 -0.88 0.35
C LEU A 245 -5.98 -0.70 -0.76
N THR A 246 -5.88 0.49 -1.33
CA THR A 246 -4.95 0.80 -2.45
C THR A 246 -3.50 0.49 -2.12
N ARG A 247 -3.05 0.78 -0.89
CA ARG A 247 -1.65 0.58 -0.49
C ARG A 247 -1.23 -0.89 -0.52
N ALA A 248 -2.11 -1.79 -0.11
CA ALA A 248 -1.85 -3.23 -0.16
C ALA A 248 -1.72 -3.71 -1.62
N PHE A 249 -2.57 -3.19 -2.50
CA PHE A 249 -2.54 -3.48 -3.92
C PHE A 249 -1.29 -2.90 -4.59
N ASP A 250 -0.97 -1.62 -4.36
CA ASP A 250 0.22 -0.96 -4.92
C ASP A 250 1.52 -1.69 -4.53
N ARG A 251 1.62 -2.15 -3.27
CA ARG A 251 2.76 -2.96 -2.82
C ARG A 251 2.97 -4.21 -3.66
N LEU A 252 1.88 -4.89 -4.00
CA LEU A 252 1.94 -6.10 -4.84
C LEU A 252 2.39 -5.74 -6.25
N VAL A 253 1.86 -4.68 -6.84
CA VAL A 253 2.22 -4.23 -8.19
C VAL A 253 3.69 -3.81 -8.25
N VAL A 254 4.16 -3.00 -7.30
CA VAL A 254 5.57 -2.57 -7.23
C VAL A 254 6.51 -3.77 -7.14
N ARG A 255 6.19 -4.77 -6.32
CA ARG A 255 6.99 -6.00 -6.22
C ARG A 255 7.11 -6.70 -7.56
N GLN A 256 5.99 -6.89 -8.23
CA GLN A 256 5.97 -7.58 -9.53
C GLN A 256 6.74 -6.81 -10.60
N VAL A 257 6.66 -5.48 -10.61
CA VAL A 257 7.45 -4.66 -11.54
C VAL A 257 8.94 -4.73 -11.25
N ILE A 258 9.35 -4.72 -9.97
CA ILE A 258 10.76 -4.90 -9.59
C ILE A 258 11.27 -6.30 -10.01
N ASP A 259 10.46 -7.33 -9.81
CA ASP A 259 10.81 -8.68 -10.25
C ASP A 259 10.89 -8.78 -11.78
N ALA A 260 10.00 -8.10 -12.50
CA ALA A 260 10.07 -7.99 -13.96
C ALA A 260 11.38 -7.30 -14.42
N LEU A 261 11.76 -6.19 -13.77
CA LEU A 261 13.01 -5.48 -14.06
C LEU A 261 14.27 -6.37 -13.87
N ARG A 262 14.25 -7.28 -12.90
CA ARG A 262 15.34 -8.26 -12.70
C ARG A 262 15.48 -9.24 -13.86
N HIS A 263 14.33 -9.68 -14.40
CA HIS A 263 14.30 -10.66 -15.49
C HIS A 263 14.42 -10.04 -16.89
N GLN A 264 14.23 -8.73 -17.00
CA GLN A 264 14.24 -7.96 -18.26
C GLN A 264 15.30 -6.84 -18.21
N PRO A 265 16.60 -7.15 -18.41
CA PRO A 265 17.69 -6.20 -18.15
C PRO A 265 17.70 -4.99 -19.10
N LEU A 266 17.10 -5.10 -20.27
CA LEU A 266 17.05 -4.03 -21.27
C LEU A 266 15.79 -3.14 -21.18
N MET A 267 14.78 -3.55 -20.41
CA MET A 267 13.52 -2.86 -20.34
C MET A 267 13.53 -1.72 -19.30
N GLN A 268 12.85 -0.65 -19.63
CA GLN A 268 12.47 0.40 -18.69
C GLN A 268 11.00 0.22 -18.36
N LEU A 269 10.69 0.10 -17.07
CA LEU A 269 9.34 -0.22 -16.61
C LEU A 269 8.79 0.87 -15.70
N GLY A 270 7.50 1.12 -15.82
CA GLY A 270 6.75 2.05 -14.98
C GLY A 270 5.74 1.32 -14.09
N VAL A 271 5.57 1.81 -12.87
CA VAL A 271 4.55 1.35 -11.93
C VAL A 271 3.70 2.53 -11.48
N SER A 272 2.38 2.37 -11.58
CA SER A 272 1.43 3.39 -11.12
C SER A 272 1.06 3.17 -9.66
N LEU A 273 1.05 4.25 -8.88
CA LEU A 273 0.67 4.30 -7.47
C LEU A 273 -0.50 5.26 -7.27
N PHE A 274 -1.36 4.93 -6.33
CA PHE A 274 -2.29 5.89 -5.78
C PHE A 274 -1.57 6.94 -4.91
N ALA A 275 -2.09 8.16 -4.86
CA ALA A 275 -1.50 9.26 -4.08
C ALA A 275 -1.30 8.90 -2.60
N GLN A 276 -2.20 8.09 -2.00
CA GLN A 276 -2.09 7.64 -0.61
C GLN A 276 -0.91 6.70 -0.36
N SER A 277 -0.39 6.05 -1.40
CA SER A 277 0.77 5.15 -1.32
C SER A 277 2.11 5.89 -1.43
N ALA A 278 2.10 7.15 -1.85
CA ALA A 278 3.30 7.97 -2.02
C ALA A 278 3.83 8.52 -0.68
N ARG A 279 4.15 7.63 0.26
CA ARG A 279 4.76 7.94 1.55
C ARG A 279 5.73 6.84 1.98
N ILE A 280 6.84 7.23 2.62
CA ILE A 280 7.80 6.25 3.15
C ILE A 280 7.24 5.63 4.43
N ASP A 281 7.18 4.31 4.45
CA ASP A 281 6.90 3.46 5.60
C ASP A 281 7.90 2.30 5.65
N HIS A 282 7.73 1.36 6.57
CA HIS A 282 8.64 0.22 6.70
C HIS A 282 8.72 -0.63 5.43
N TRP A 283 7.60 -0.81 4.74
CA TRP A 283 7.58 -1.54 3.47
C TRP A 283 8.42 -0.82 2.40
N TRP A 284 8.23 0.50 2.25
CA TRP A 284 9.05 1.29 1.32
C TRP A 284 10.52 1.30 1.73
N ALA A 285 10.84 1.21 3.03
CA ALA A 285 12.22 1.09 3.48
C ALA A 285 12.90 -0.16 2.89
N SER A 286 12.20 -1.29 2.83
CA SER A 286 12.68 -2.52 2.16
C SER A 286 12.89 -2.31 0.66
N VAL A 287 11.90 -1.71 -0.04
CA VAL A 287 12.02 -1.41 -1.49
C VAL A 287 13.21 -0.48 -1.77
N LEU A 288 13.34 0.60 -0.99
CA LEU A 288 14.46 1.54 -1.12
C LEU A 288 15.83 0.86 -0.87
N SER A 289 15.89 -0.07 0.09
CA SER A 289 17.09 -0.87 0.34
C SER A 289 17.44 -1.75 -0.86
N THR A 290 16.45 -2.38 -1.48
CA THR A 290 16.62 -3.18 -2.71
C THR A 290 17.15 -2.32 -3.85
N LEU A 291 16.51 -1.17 -4.10
CA LEU A 291 16.92 -0.25 -5.17
C LEU A 291 18.32 0.35 -4.93
N LYS A 292 18.68 0.63 -3.66
CA LYS A 292 20.02 1.08 -3.27
C LYS A 292 21.10 0.02 -3.54
N SER A 293 20.75 -1.24 -3.37
CA SER A 293 21.66 -2.37 -3.62
C SER A 293 21.82 -2.71 -5.11
N SER A 294 20.90 -2.20 -5.95
CA SER A 294 20.84 -2.48 -7.38
C SER A 294 20.52 -1.20 -8.17
N PRO A 295 21.49 -0.29 -8.31
CA PRO A 295 21.28 1.01 -8.99
C PRO A 295 20.81 0.86 -10.44
N GLU A 296 21.17 -0.23 -11.11
CA GLU A 296 20.74 -0.57 -12.46
C GLU A 296 19.21 -0.85 -12.53
N LEU A 297 18.60 -1.37 -11.46
CA LEU A 297 17.14 -1.50 -11.37
C LEU A 297 16.50 -0.14 -11.14
N ALA A 298 17.06 0.65 -10.24
CA ALA A 298 16.53 1.97 -9.90
C ALA A 298 16.50 2.91 -11.12
N SER A 299 17.57 2.92 -11.95
CA SER A 299 17.65 3.77 -13.14
C SER A 299 16.67 3.41 -14.24
N ARG A 300 16.13 2.18 -14.21
CA ARG A 300 15.14 1.68 -15.17
C ARG A 300 13.70 1.71 -14.65
N LEU A 301 13.49 2.11 -13.39
CA LEU A 301 12.19 2.20 -12.76
C LEU A 301 11.62 3.62 -12.87
N THR A 302 10.43 3.73 -13.42
CA THR A 302 9.60 4.94 -13.36
C THR A 302 8.47 4.72 -12.37
N VAL A 303 8.34 5.59 -11.36
CA VAL A 303 7.24 5.56 -10.39
C VAL A 303 6.25 6.65 -10.77
N GLU A 304 5.07 6.23 -11.20
CA GLU A 304 3.97 7.14 -11.56
C GLU A 304 3.05 7.34 -10.35
N ILE A 305 2.73 8.58 -10.03
CA ILE A 305 1.81 8.93 -8.94
C ILE A 305 0.57 9.56 -9.56
N SER A 306 -0.61 9.00 -9.30
CA SER A 306 -1.85 9.54 -9.83
C SER A 306 -2.24 10.83 -9.12
N ASP A 307 -2.51 11.87 -9.90
CA ASP A 307 -2.98 13.18 -9.46
C ASP A 307 -4.52 13.26 -9.32
N SER A 308 -5.19 12.13 -9.52
CA SER A 308 -6.67 12.04 -9.44
C SER A 308 -7.22 12.27 -8.04
N MET A 309 -6.36 12.24 -7.00
CA MET A 309 -6.74 12.49 -5.60
C MET A 309 -5.78 13.45 -4.89
N ALA A 310 -6.32 14.17 -3.91
CA ALA A 310 -5.51 15.04 -3.08
C ALA A 310 -4.46 14.24 -2.27
N PHE A 311 -3.24 14.74 -2.23
CA PHE A 311 -2.20 14.22 -1.36
C PHE A 311 -2.50 14.55 0.10
N SER A 312 -2.25 13.61 1.00
CA SER A 312 -2.42 13.84 2.45
C SER A 312 -1.51 14.96 2.99
N SER A 313 -0.31 15.12 2.40
CA SER A 313 0.66 16.15 2.74
C SER A 313 1.65 16.36 1.60
N LEU A 314 1.86 17.61 1.18
CA LEU A 314 2.87 17.95 0.16
C LEU A 314 4.30 17.67 0.63
N GLN A 315 4.57 17.77 1.94
CA GLN A 315 5.89 17.46 2.49
C GLN A 315 6.18 15.95 2.39
N VAL A 316 5.20 15.11 2.73
CA VAL A 316 5.34 13.65 2.70
C VAL A 316 5.63 13.16 1.28
N VAL A 317 4.88 13.65 0.28
CA VAL A 317 5.09 13.25 -1.12
C VAL A 317 6.41 13.79 -1.67
N ARG A 318 6.82 15.00 -1.28
CA ARG A 318 8.12 15.57 -1.65
C ARG A 318 9.27 14.67 -1.15
N ASP A 319 9.24 14.27 0.11
CA ASP A 319 10.27 13.42 0.73
C ASP A 319 10.29 12.03 0.07
N PHE A 320 9.12 11.48 -0.28
CA PHE A 320 9.00 10.24 -1.02
C PHE A 320 9.66 10.32 -2.39
N CYS A 321 9.31 11.32 -3.19
CA CYS A 321 9.88 11.53 -4.53
C CYS A 321 11.38 11.80 -4.47
N ALA A 322 11.82 12.61 -3.50
CA ALA A 322 13.24 12.93 -3.32
C ALA A 322 14.09 11.68 -3.03
N ARG A 323 13.59 10.76 -2.18
CA ARG A 323 14.30 9.51 -1.86
C ARG A 323 14.40 8.58 -3.07
N LEU A 324 13.34 8.41 -3.84
CA LEU A 324 13.35 7.58 -5.05
C LEU A 324 14.29 8.15 -6.10
N ARG A 325 14.24 9.47 -6.33
CA ARG A 325 15.14 10.15 -7.28
C ARG A 325 16.60 10.06 -6.87
N ALA A 326 16.90 10.16 -5.57
CA ALA A 326 18.27 9.99 -5.06
C ALA A 326 18.85 8.59 -5.33
N LEU A 327 18.01 7.60 -5.57
CA LEU A 327 18.39 6.24 -5.98
C LEU A 327 18.47 6.08 -7.51
N GLY A 328 18.08 7.08 -8.28
CA GLY A 328 18.09 7.06 -9.74
C GLY A 328 16.75 6.71 -10.40
N CYS A 329 15.67 6.53 -9.64
CA CYS A 329 14.33 6.31 -10.20
C CYS A 329 13.80 7.59 -10.86
N ARG A 330 13.02 7.44 -11.94
CA ARG A 330 12.24 8.53 -12.52
C ARG A 330 10.89 8.65 -11.82
N ILE A 331 10.41 9.88 -11.67
CA ILE A 331 9.11 10.20 -11.08
C ILE A 331 8.19 10.73 -12.19
N ALA A 332 7.00 10.16 -12.30
CA ALA A 332 5.98 10.64 -13.19
C ALA A 332 4.72 11.05 -12.38
N ILE A 333 4.08 12.14 -12.80
CA ILE A 333 2.72 12.47 -12.38
C ILE A 333 1.79 12.06 -13.51
N LYS A 334 0.79 11.24 -13.21
CA LYS A 334 -0.22 10.83 -14.20
C LYS A 334 -1.59 11.43 -13.90
N ASP A 335 -2.47 11.37 -14.90
CA ASP A 335 -3.82 11.93 -14.86
C ASP A 335 -3.82 13.46 -14.60
N PHE A 336 -2.73 14.16 -14.99
CA PHE A 336 -2.57 15.59 -14.73
C PHE A 336 -3.63 16.41 -15.46
N GLY A 337 -4.34 17.25 -14.68
CA GLY A 337 -5.43 18.07 -15.19
C GLY A 337 -6.81 17.39 -15.13
N ALA A 338 -6.95 16.22 -14.51
CA ALA A 338 -8.25 15.55 -14.28
C ALA A 338 -9.19 16.29 -13.30
N GLY A 339 -8.81 17.49 -12.84
CA GLY A 339 -9.66 18.39 -12.05
C GLY A 339 -9.44 18.35 -10.55
N ARG A 340 -8.66 17.42 -10.01
CA ARG A 340 -8.23 17.41 -8.59
C ARG A 340 -6.74 17.72 -8.44
N GLY A 341 -6.02 17.72 -9.55
CA GLY A 341 -4.61 18.00 -9.64
C GLY A 341 -4.24 19.41 -9.22
N ASN A 342 -3.23 19.48 -8.41
CA ASN A 342 -2.75 20.69 -7.80
C ASN A 342 -1.35 20.97 -8.35
N LEU A 343 -1.18 22.13 -9.00
CA LEU A 343 0.13 22.60 -9.49
C LEU A 343 1.18 22.55 -8.36
N ALA A 344 0.79 22.82 -7.11
CA ALA A 344 1.67 22.73 -5.97
C ALA A 344 2.13 21.29 -5.69
N ALA A 345 1.30 20.28 -5.97
CA ALA A 345 1.68 18.88 -5.86
C ALA A 345 2.72 18.51 -6.94
N ALA A 346 2.51 18.92 -8.17
CA ALA A 346 3.49 18.73 -9.24
C ALA A 346 4.83 19.43 -8.91
N GLN A 347 4.79 20.67 -8.40
CA GLN A 347 5.99 21.39 -7.97
C GLN A 347 6.69 20.70 -6.79
N ALA A 348 5.93 20.14 -5.84
CA ALA A 348 6.47 19.41 -4.71
C ALA A 348 7.16 18.10 -5.16
N CYS A 349 6.55 17.36 -6.07
CA CYS A 349 7.09 16.11 -6.62
C CYS A 349 8.31 16.33 -7.51
N ARG A 350 8.41 17.48 -8.19
CA ARG A 350 9.43 17.77 -9.22
C ARG A 350 9.53 16.61 -10.24
N PRO A 351 8.47 16.30 -10.98
CA PRO A 351 8.44 15.11 -11.81
C PRO A 351 9.42 15.20 -12.98
N ASP A 352 9.95 14.06 -13.41
CA ASP A 352 10.69 13.92 -14.65
C ASP A 352 9.73 13.83 -15.84
N ILE A 353 8.52 13.31 -15.58
CA ILE A 353 7.49 13.05 -16.58
C ILE A 353 6.14 13.58 -16.08
N ILE A 354 5.38 14.25 -16.93
CA ILE A 354 3.97 14.55 -16.70
C ILE A 354 3.14 13.88 -17.79
N LYS A 355 2.14 13.07 -17.37
CA LYS A 355 1.16 12.46 -18.29
C LYS A 355 -0.15 13.23 -18.18
N LEU A 356 -0.53 13.89 -19.28
CA LEU A 356 -1.80 14.59 -19.38
C LEU A 356 -2.96 13.61 -19.44
N GLU A 357 -4.05 13.95 -18.74
CA GLU A 357 -5.26 13.15 -18.75
C GLU A 357 -5.89 13.10 -20.13
N ALA A 358 -6.44 11.95 -20.52
CA ALA A 358 -6.93 11.62 -21.86
C ALA A 358 -8.00 12.60 -22.41
N SER A 359 -8.75 13.30 -21.54
CA SER A 359 -9.78 14.24 -21.96
C SER A 359 -9.22 15.46 -22.68
N PHE A 360 -7.95 15.82 -22.47
CA PHE A 360 -7.33 16.92 -23.21
C PHE A 360 -7.21 16.58 -24.70
N LEU A 361 -6.75 15.37 -24.99
CA LEU A 361 -6.62 14.90 -26.38
C LEU A 361 -8.00 14.74 -27.04
N ARG A 362 -8.96 14.16 -26.32
CA ARG A 362 -10.34 14.01 -26.79
C ARG A 362 -10.97 15.37 -27.12
N ARG A 363 -10.87 16.37 -26.24
CA ARG A 363 -11.40 17.74 -26.48
C ARG A 363 -10.68 18.44 -27.61
N ALA A 364 -9.36 18.23 -27.76
CA ALA A 364 -8.59 18.77 -28.86
C ALA A 364 -9.06 18.25 -30.25
N ARG A 365 -9.51 16.99 -30.30
CA ARG A 365 -10.14 16.40 -31.48
C ARG A 365 -11.53 17.01 -31.80
N GLU A 366 -12.28 17.38 -30.73
CA GLU A 366 -13.67 17.84 -30.87
C GLU A 366 -13.79 19.32 -31.20
N SER A 367 -12.79 20.14 -30.91
CA SER A 367 -12.84 21.59 -31.16
C SER A 367 -11.48 22.25 -31.24
N GLU A 368 -11.38 23.36 -31.97
CA GLU A 368 -10.19 24.20 -32.07
C GLU A 368 -9.77 24.75 -30.70
N PHE A 369 -10.73 25.18 -29.87
CA PHE A 369 -10.49 25.63 -28.52
C PHE A 369 -9.88 24.51 -27.66
N GLY A 370 -10.35 23.25 -27.81
CA GLY A 370 -9.73 22.10 -27.18
C GLY A 370 -8.28 21.90 -27.61
N GLY A 371 -7.97 22.12 -28.86
CA GLY A 371 -6.60 22.10 -29.40
C GLY A 371 -5.71 23.18 -28.78
N GLU A 372 -6.23 24.41 -28.64
CA GLU A 372 -5.53 25.49 -27.94
C GLU A 372 -5.26 25.16 -26.50
N CYS A 373 -6.26 24.66 -25.76
CA CYS A 373 -6.10 24.21 -24.38
C CYS A 373 -5.03 23.11 -24.22
N LEU A 374 -4.96 22.16 -25.16
CA LEU A 374 -3.92 21.13 -25.16
C LEU A 374 -2.53 21.77 -25.34
N ARG A 375 -2.33 22.70 -26.26
CA ARG A 375 -1.05 23.40 -26.47
C ARG A 375 -0.62 24.20 -25.22
N ASP A 376 -1.57 24.88 -24.58
CA ASP A 376 -1.29 25.64 -23.35
C ASP A 376 -0.87 24.72 -22.20
N MET A 377 -1.54 23.57 -22.06
CA MET A 377 -1.18 22.57 -21.08
C MET A 377 0.19 21.94 -21.36
N LEU A 378 0.52 21.67 -22.62
CA LEU A 378 1.85 21.18 -23.00
C LEU A 378 2.93 22.19 -22.63
N THR A 379 2.70 23.48 -22.88
CA THR A 379 3.62 24.57 -22.51
C THR A 379 3.81 24.63 -21.01
N LEU A 380 2.72 24.63 -20.23
CA LEU A 380 2.78 24.63 -18.78
C LEU A 380 3.56 23.41 -18.24
N CYS A 381 3.23 22.23 -18.71
CA CYS A 381 3.87 20.98 -18.27
C CYS A 381 5.35 20.93 -18.67
N GLY A 382 5.73 21.48 -19.80
CA GLY A 382 7.13 21.60 -20.24
C GLY A 382 8.00 22.47 -19.35
N HIS A 383 7.40 23.38 -18.54
CA HIS A 383 8.11 24.12 -17.49
C HIS A 383 8.26 23.32 -16.18
N LEU A 384 7.52 22.24 -16.01
CA LEU A 384 7.48 21.45 -14.79
C LEU A 384 8.23 20.11 -14.90
N ALA A 385 8.32 19.54 -16.11
CA ALA A 385 8.90 18.22 -16.35
C ALA A 385 9.69 18.18 -17.67
N VAL A 386 10.65 17.28 -17.74
CA VAL A 386 11.48 17.06 -18.94
C VAL A 386 10.66 16.41 -20.05
N TYR A 387 9.77 15.49 -19.69
CA TYR A 387 8.93 14.77 -20.64
C TYR A 387 7.45 15.04 -20.37
N VAL A 388 6.72 15.41 -21.43
CA VAL A 388 5.26 15.55 -21.38
C VAL A 388 4.66 14.49 -22.30
N VAL A 389 3.75 13.69 -21.74
CA VAL A 389 3.09 12.57 -22.41
C VAL A 389 1.61 12.89 -22.55
N ALA A 390 1.04 12.78 -23.75
CA ALA A 390 -0.41 12.75 -23.91
C ALA A 390 -0.92 11.30 -23.83
N ASP A 391 -1.77 11.02 -22.83
CA ASP A 391 -2.45 9.73 -22.69
C ASP A 391 -3.77 9.74 -23.48
N GLY A 392 -4.24 8.55 -23.89
CA GLY A 392 -5.52 8.39 -24.56
C GLY A 392 -5.49 8.40 -26.08
N VAL A 393 -4.36 8.07 -26.71
CA VAL A 393 -4.29 7.82 -28.16
C VAL A 393 -4.97 6.47 -28.46
N GLU A 394 -6.27 6.50 -28.69
CA GLU A 394 -7.08 5.29 -28.92
C GLU A 394 -7.27 4.97 -30.40
N ARG A 395 -7.09 5.96 -31.28
CA ARG A 395 -7.26 5.90 -32.74
C ARG A 395 -6.15 6.68 -33.45
N GLU A 396 -6.03 6.46 -34.76
CA GLU A 396 -5.10 7.18 -35.61
C GLU A 396 -5.35 8.71 -35.60
N ASP A 397 -6.62 9.14 -35.59
CA ASP A 397 -6.99 10.55 -35.49
C ASP A 397 -6.45 11.21 -34.20
N ASP A 398 -6.42 10.49 -33.10
CA ASP A 398 -5.88 11.01 -31.85
C ASP A 398 -4.36 11.26 -31.98
N LEU A 399 -3.66 10.38 -32.68
CA LEU A 399 -2.24 10.57 -32.97
C LEU A 399 -2.01 11.80 -33.85
N GLY A 400 -2.84 11.99 -34.87
CA GLY A 400 -2.79 13.20 -35.73
C GLY A 400 -2.95 14.49 -34.92
N VAL A 401 -3.97 14.54 -34.05
CA VAL A 401 -4.21 15.68 -33.14
C VAL A 401 -3.04 15.92 -32.21
N ALA A 402 -2.46 14.85 -31.65
CA ALA A 402 -1.29 14.96 -30.78
C ALA A 402 -0.07 15.54 -31.51
N LEU A 403 0.19 15.09 -32.76
CA LEU A 403 1.27 15.60 -33.59
C LEU A 403 1.06 17.09 -33.95
N ASP A 404 -0.16 17.48 -34.34
CA ASP A 404 -0.53 18.86 -34.68
C ASP A 404 -0.38 19.81 -33.46
N ALA A 405 -0.62 19.28 -32.25
CA ALA A 405 -0.39 20.03 -31.02
C ALA A 405 1.09 20.09 -30.58
N GLY A 406 1.99 19.34 -31.25
CA GLY A 406 3.42 19.30 -30.96
C GLY A 406 3.76 18.32 -29.78
N VAL A 407 2.90 17.35 -29.50
CA VAL A 407 3.16 16.32 -28.48
C VAL A 407 4.31 15.41 -28.92
N GLN A 408 5.34 15.29 -28.11
CA GLN A 408 6.48 14.44 -28.42
C GLN A 408 6.29 12.98 -27.93
N TRP A 409 5.63 12.78 -26.81
CA TRP A 409 5.45 11.46 -26.21
C TRP A 409 3.97 11.14 -26.05
N VAL A 410 3.58 9.94 -26.45
CA VAL A 410 2.18 9.51 -26.47
C VAL A 410 2.02 8.13 -25.85
N GLN A 411 0.83 7.89 -25.31
CA GLN A 411 0.40 6.59 -24.82
C GLN A 411 -1.07 6.35 -25.19
N GLY A 412 -1.43 5.11 -25.47
CA GLY A 412 -2.82 4.75 -25.73
C GLY A 412 -3.01 3.36 -26.31
N TYR A 413 -4.27 2.99 -26.53
CA TYR A 413 -4.63 1.67 -27.04
C TYR A 413 -4.17 1.45 -28.50
N HIS A 414 -4.25 2.50 -29.31
CA HIS A 414 -3.85 2.45 -30.73
C HIS A 414 -2.38 2.06 -30.92
N LEU A 415 -1.53 2.36 -29.93
CA LEU A 415 -0.09 2.11 -29.96
C LEU A 415 0.29 0.69 -29.48
N ARG A 416 -0.70 -0.13 -29.14
CA ARG A 416 -0.48 -1.54 -28.78
C ARG A 416 -0.07 -2.34 -30.00
N GLY A 417 1.05 -3.03 -29.92
CA GLY A 417 1.52 -3.93 -30.99
C GLY A 417 2.64 -3.36 -31.85
N THR A 418 3.12 -2.15 -31.60
CA THR A 418 4.29 -1.60 -32.30
C THR A 418 5.60 -2.26 -31.90
N GLU A 419 5.65 -2.93 -30.74
CA GLU A 419 6.81 -3.71 -30.25
C GLU A 419 6.38 -4.91 -29.40
N GLU A 420 7.27 -5.91 -29.23
CA GLU A 420 7.02 -7.07 -28.35
C GLU A 420 6.94 -6.61 -26.89
N ALA A 421 5.75 -6.72 -26.30
CA ALA A 421 5.54 -6.45 -24.87
C ALA A 421 6.42 -7.39 -24.01
N PRO A 422 6.90 -6.92 -22.84
CA PRO A 422 7.66 -7.74 -21.92
C PRO A 422 6.94 -9.05 -21.62
N ARG A 423 7.51 -10.18 -21.99
CA ARG A 423 6.99 -11.51 -21.58
C ARG A 423 7.38 -11.72 -20.13
N LEU A 424 6.49 -11.42 -19.22
CA LEU A 424 6.64 -11.92 -17.86
C LEU A 424 6.42 -13.42 -17.91
N ALA A 425 7.48 -14.18 -17.62
CA ALA A 425 7.29 -15.57 -17.18
C ALA A 425 6.24 -15.51 -16.06
N SER A 426 5.16 -16.28 -16.19
CA SER A 426 4.07 -16.32 -15.23
C SER A 426 4.66 -16.46 -13.82
N THR A 427 4.72 -15.35 -13.09
CA THR A 427 5.43 -15.21 -11.81
C THR A 427 4.70 -15.92 -10.67
N MET A 428 3.85 -16.90 -11.03
CA MET A 428 3.20 -17.84 -10.10
C MET A 428 4.19 -18.54 -9.17
N SER A 429 5.45 -18.72 -9.62
CA SER A 429 6.39 -19.54 -8.85
C SER A 429 7.15 -18.78 -7.76
N SER A 430 7.16 -17.46 -7.70
CA SER A 430 7.90 -16.74 -6.64
C SER A 430 7.06 -16.50 -5.40
N ILE A 431 5.78 -16.11 -5.56
CA ILE A 431 4.86 -15.96 -4.42
C ILE A 431 4.54 -17.34 -3.83
N GLN A 432 4.26 -18.33 -4.69
CA GLN A 432 4.03 -19.70 -4.27
C GLN A 432 5.30 -20.30 -3.65
N ARG A 433 6.49 -20.07 -4.21
CA ARG A 433 7.77 -20.50 -3.62
C ARG A 433 8.07 -19.80 -2.30
N SER A 434 7.77 -18.51 -2.15
CA SER A 434 7.94 -17.80 -0.88
C SER A 434 6.97 -18.32 0.18
N LEU A 435 5.71 -18.61 -0.19
CA LEU A 435 4.73 -19.23 0.69
C LEU A 435 5.06 -20.71 0.96
N ASP A 436 5.57 -21.44 -0.01
CA ASP A 436 5.92 -22.86 0.12
C ASP A 436 7.25 -23.05 0.85
N VAL A 437 8.23 -22.16 0.71
CA VAL A 437 9.44 -22.12 1.54
C VAL A 437 9.07 -21.83 2.99
N THR A 438 8.18 -20.90 3.27
CA THR A 438 7.70 -20.63 4.63
C THR A 438 6.94 -21.84 5.20
N LYS A 439 6.15 -22.56 4.38
CA LYS A 439 5.46 -23.80 4.77
C LYS A 439 6.42 -24.99 4.91
N ALA A 440 7.46 -25.08 4.10
CA ALA A 440 8.45 -26.18 4.15
C ALA A 440 9.40 -26.03 5.34
N THR A 441 9.86 -24.83 5.64
CA THR A 441 10.65 -24.53 6.85
C THR A 441 9.85 -24.85 8.11
N TYR A 442 8.56 -24.50 8.12
CA TYR A 442 7.65 -24.84 9.21
C TYR A 442 7.45 -26.35 9.42
N ARG A 443 7.40 -27.15 8.33
CA ARG A 443 7.27 -28.62 8.42
C ARG A 443 8.57 -29.33 8.79
N ALA A 444 9.72 -28.74 8.54
CA ALA A 444 11.02 -29.31 8.89
C ALA A 444 11.39 -29.09 10.38
N GLU A 445 10.87 -28.02 11.00
CA GLU A 445 11.10 -27.68 12.41
C GLU A 445 10.07 -28.34 13.37
N THR A 446 9.01 -28.97 12.83
CA THR A 446 7.98 -29.69 13.61
C THR A 446 8.10 -31.22 13.51
N ARG A 447 9.20 -31.74 13.02
CA ARG A 447 9.62 -33.14 13.10
C ARG A 447 10.92 -33.23 13.91
#